data_753d8eccd6de5b63d846ad2e62cbf00b
#
_entry.id   753d8eccd6de5b63d846ad2e62cbf00b
#
_cell.length_a   1.000
_cell.length_b   1.000
_cell.length_c   1.000
_cell.angle_alpha   90.00
_cell.angle_beta   90.00
_cell.angle_gamma   90.00
#
_symmetry.space_group_name_H-M   'P 1'
#
loop_
_entity.id
_entity.type
_entity.pdbx_description
1 polymer ?
#
loop_
_entity_poly.entity_id
_entity_poly.type
_entity_poly.pdbx_seq_one_letter_code
_entity_poly.pdbx_strand_id
1 'polypeptide(L)'
;MDAALAALAAVAAAALLLSAYARLQAGYTGSYDCYRTVNSEAFVLVTARYVDNPNSYTSTQFRATFYYSNGTTIVRGASLPRVQCYTYLATSDARGDLVLVKVEG
;
A
#
# COMPACT_ATOMS: atom_id res chain seq x y z
N MET A 1 48.08 20.62 -3.78
CA MET A 1 48.03 19.17 -3.91
C MET A 1 46.91 18.56 -3.08
N ASP A 2 46.75 18.97 -1.85
CA ASP A 2 45.75 18.46 -0.93
C ASP A 2 44.31 18.82 -1.37
N ALA A 3 44.12 19.98 -1.99
CA ALA A 3 42.81 20.41 -2.48
C ALA A 3 42.30 19.54 -3.66
N ALA A 4 43.20 19.07 -4.54
CA ALA A 4 42.84 18.18 -5.65
C ALA A 4 42.48 16.77 -5.13
N LEU A 5 43.22 16.26 -4.16
CA LEU A 5 42.88 14.95 -3.52
C LEU A 5 41.56 15.02 -2.76
N ALA A 6 41.32 16.10 -2.04
CA ALA A 6 40.05 16.30 -1.34
C ALA A 6 38.88 16.40 -2.30
N ALA A 7 39.03 17.07 -3.44
CA ALA A 7 38.00 17.17 -4.45
C ALA A 7 37.72 15.80 -5.09
N LEU A 8 38.71 14.99 -5.40
CA LEU A 8 38.56 13.63 -5.91
C LEU A 8 37.86 12.72 -4.91
N ALA A 9 38.22 12.79 -3.64
CA ALA A 9 37.55 12.01 -2.60
C ALA A 9 36.10 12.40 -2.42
N ALA A 10 35.78 13.69 -2.50
CA ALA A 10 34.40 14.18 -2.41
C ALA A 10 33.56 13.71 -3.59
N VAL A 11 34.10 13.74 -4.81
CA VAL A 11 33.38 13.26 -6.01
C VAL A 11 33.15 11.74 -5.93
N ALA A 12 34.13 10.95 -5.49
CA ALA A 12 33.99 9.53 -5.32
C ALA A 12 32.93 9.17 -4.26
N ALA A 13 32.91 9.88 -3.14
CA ALA A 13 31.91 9.69 -2.10
C ALA A 13 30.50 10.04 -2.58
N ALA A 14 30.35 11.14 -3.33
CA ALA A 14 29.07 11.54 -3.90
C ALA A 14 28.56 10.51 -4.91
N ALA A 15 29.44 9.97 -5.76
CA ALA A 15 29.09 8.93 -6.72
C ALA A 15 28.60 7.65 -6.03
N LEU A 16 29.25 7.22 -4.95
CA LEU A 16 28.85 6.06 -4.17
C LEU A 16 27.50 6.26 -3.49
N LEU A 17 27.27 7.44 -2.91
CA LEU A 17 25.97 7.78 -2.29
C LEU A 17 24.84 7.79 -3.29
N LEU A 18 25.05 8.38 -4.47
CA LEU A 18 24.05 8.40 -5.54
C LEU A 18 23.74 6.99 -6.04
N SER A 19 24.74 6.13 -6.19
CA SER A 19 24.56 4.75 -6.59
C SER A 19 23.77 3.95 -5.56
N ALA A 20 24.08 4.12 -4.27
CA ALA A 20 23.35 3.49 -3.17
C ALA A 20 21.90 3.96 -3.12
N TYR A 21 21.67 5.27 -3.27
CA TYR A 21 20.34 5.87 -3.29
C TYR A 21 19.51 5.33 -4.45
N ALA A 22 20.08 5.26 -5.65
CA ALA A 22 19.40 4.71 -6.84
C ALA A 22 18.97 3.26 -6.64
N ARG A 23 19.81 2.43 -6.02
CA ARG A 23 19.49 1.04 -5.72
C ARG A 23 18.36 0.92 -4.70
N LEU A 24 18.40 1.72 -3.63
CA LEU A 24 17.34 1.76 -2.64
C LEU A 24 16.01 2.19 -3.27
N GLN A 25 16.03 3.23 -4.09
CA GLN A 25 14.85 3.73 -4.76
C GLN A 25 14.24 2.71 -5.72
N ALA A 26 15.05 1.97 -6.46
CA ALA A 26 14.58 0.91 -7.34
C ALA A 26 13.90 -0.23 -6.56
N GLY A 27 14.42 -0.59 -5.38
CA GLY A 27 13.80 -1.56 -4.50
C GLY A 27 12.49 -1.08 -3.89
N TYR A 28 12.43 0.19 -3.51
CA TYR A 28 11.23 0.79 -2.92
C TYR A 28 10.15 1.10 -3.94
N THR A 29 10.47 1.34 -5.21
CA THR A 29 9.49 1.69 -6.24
C THR A 29 8.43 0.61 -6.40
N GLY A 30 8.82 -0.66 -6.46
CA GLY A 30 7.88 -1.77 -6.54
C GLY A 30 6.95 -1.85 -5.32
N SER A 31 7.50 -1.70 -4.11
CA SER A 31 6.71 -1.67 -2.88
C SER A 31 5.81 -0.45 -2.81
N TYR A 32 6.32 0.71 -3.21
CA TYR A 32 5.55 1.95 -3.24
C TYR A 32 4.35 1.84 -4.20
N ASP A 33 4.55 1.29 -5.40
CA ASP A 33 3.47 1.11 -6.37
C ASP A 33 2.40 0.15 -5.84
N CYS A 34 2.79 -0.91 -5.17
CA CYS A 34 1.85 -1.82 -4.54
C CYS A 34 1.02 -1.11 -3.46
N TYR A 35 1.66 -0.40 -2.53
CA TYR A 35 0.96 0.35 -1.48
C TYR A 35 0.07 1.44 -2.04
N ARG A 36 0.53 2.16 -3.05
CA ARG A 36 -0.27 3.17 -3.73
C ARG A 36 -1.53 2.57 -4.32
N THR A 37 -1.43 1.42 -4.94
CA THR A 37 -2.54 0.74 -5.59
C THR A 37 -3.55 0.24 -4.56
N VAL A 38 -3.11 -0.42 -3.47
CA VAL A 38 -4.03 -0.88 -2.43
C VAL A 38 -4.66 0.27 -1.65
N ASN A 39 -3.92 1.36 -1.42
CA ASN A 39 -4.46 2.56 -0.78
C ASN A 39 -5.56 3.20 -1.63
N SER A 40 -5.35 3.30 -2.94
CA SER A 40 -6.35 3.82 -3.88
C SER A 40 -7.60 2.95 -3.88
N GLU A 41 -7.46 1.63 -3.87
CA GLU A 41 -8.58 0.70 -3.81
C GLU A 41 -9.33 0.80 -2.49
N ALA A 42 -8.63 0.91 -1.36
CA ALA A 42 -9.26 1.12 -0.06
C ALA A 42 -10.10 2.39 -0.03
N PHE A 43 -9.59 3.47 -0.63
CA PHE A 43 -10.31 4.73 -0.74
C PHE A 43 -11.58 4.58 -1.59
N VAL A 44 -11.50 3.85 -2.70
CA VAL A 44 -12.67 3.55 -3.55
C VAL A 44 -13.71 2.75 -2.76
N LEU A 45 -13.29 1.75 -2.01
CA LEU A 45 -14.19 0.94 -1.18
C LEU A 45 -14.98 1.77 -0.17
N VAL A 46 -14.33 2.76 0.43
CA VAL A 46 -14.96 3.65 1.41
C VAL A 46 -15.84 4.69 0.71
N THR A 47 -15.36 5.35 -0.33
CA THR A 47 -16.10 6.42 -1.03
C THR A 47 -17.30 5.90 -1.81
N ALA A 48 -17.18 4.72 -2.43
CA ALA A 48 -18.27 4.06 -3.14
C ALA A 48 -19.23 3.29 -2.22
N ARG A 49 -19.01 3.35 -0.90
CA ARG A 49 -19.89 2.77 0.13
C ARG A 49 -20.05 1.25 0.02
N TYR A 50 -18.99 0.55 -0.38
CA TYR A 50 -18.99 -0.91 -0.35
C TYR A 50 -19.12 -1.48 1.06
N VAL A 51 -18.79 -0.69 2.08
CA VAL A 51 -18.99 -1.08 3.49
C VAL A 51 -20.46 -1.31 3.84
N ASP A 52 -21.39 -0.69 3.12
CA ASP A 52 -22.83 -0.89 3.30
C ASP A 52 -23.34 -2.13 2.54
N ASN A 53 -22.63 -2.54 1.50
CA ASN A 53 -22.97 -3.73 0.70
C ASN A 53 -21.69 -4.43 0.23
N PRO A 54 -20.93 -5.09 1.13
CA PRO A 54 -19.65 -5.72 0.77
C PRO A 54 -19.80 -6.85 -0.24
N ASN A 55 -20.98 -7.48 -0.33
CA ASN A 55 -21.23 -8.56 -1.28
C ASN A 55 -21.23 -8.09 -2.74
N SER A 56 -21.36 -6.80 -2.99
CA SER A 56 -21.29 -6.24 -4.34
C SER A 56 -19.87 -6.03 -4.83
N TYR A 57 -18.88 -6.11 -3.95
CA TYR A 57 -17.49 -5.92 -4.34
C TYR A 57 -16.94 -7.15 -5.06
N THR A 58 -16.37 -6.93 -6.23
CA THR A 58 -15.68 -7.95 -7.03
C THR A 58 -14.36 -7.39 -7.53
N SER A 59 -13.31 -8.21 -7.51
CA SER A 59 -12.01 -7.85 -8.04
C SER A 59 -11.23 -9.10 -8.41
N THR A 60 -10.38 -8.99 -9.43
CA THR A 60 -9.42 -10.02 -9.82
C THR A 60 -8.02 -9.74 -9.32
N GLN A 61 -7.78 -8.54 -8.77
CA GLN A 61 -6.45 -8.07 -8.34
C GLN A 61 -6.34 -7.88 -6.84
N PHE A 62 -7.45 -7.57 -6.17
CA PHE A 62 -7.45 -7.21 -4.76
C PHE A 62 -8.37 -8.11 -3.96
N ARG A 63 -7.97 -8.35 -2.72
CA ARG A 63 -8.82 -8.99 -1.73
C ARG A 63 -9.13 -7.98 -0.64
N ALA A 64 -10.43 -7.74 -0.41
CA ALA A 64 -10.91 -6.84 0.63
C ALA A 64 -11.52 -7.65 1.77
N THR A 65 -11.15 -7.29 2.99
CA THR A 65 -11.73 -7.86 4.20
C THR A 65 -12.39 -6.74 4.98
N PHE A 66 -13.66 -6.92 5.31
CA PHE A 66 -14.46 -5.94 6.05
C PHE A 66 -14.66 -6.48 7.47
N TYR A 67 -14.09 -5.77 8.46
CA TYR A 67 -14.25 -6.11 9.88
C TYR A 67 -15.24 -5.11 10.50
N TYR A 68 -16.40 -5.60 10.88
CA TYR A 68 -17.44 -4.78 11.51
C TYR A 68 -17.33 -4.83 13.03
N SER A 69 -17.66 -3.72 13.69
CA SER A 69 -17.60 -3.63 15.16
C SER A 69 -18.57 -4.56 15.88
N ASN A 70 -19.58 -5.09 15.17
CA ASN A 70 -20.49 -6.11 15.70
C ASN A 70 -19.91 -7.54 15.68
N GLY A 71 -18.66 -7.70 15.25
CA GLY A 71 -17.98 -8.99 15.15
C GLY A 71 -18.07 -9.69 13.80
N THR A 72 -18.82 -9.14 12.85
CA THR A 72 -18.95 -9.71 11.51
C THR A 72 -17.68 -9.45 10.70
N THR A 73 -17.22 -10.47 9.97
CA THR A 73 -16.09 -10.36 9.04
C THR A 73 -16.51 -10.88 7.69
N ILE A 74 -16.28 -10.10 6.63
CA ILE A 74 -16.64 -10.45 5.26
C ILE A 74 -15.39 -10.30 4.39
N VAL A 75 -15.04 -11.36 3.64
CA VAL A 75 -13.92 -11.37 2.70
C VAL A 75 -14.46 -11.43 1.29
N ARG A 76 -14.02 -10.52 0.44
CA ARG A 76 -14.45 -10.43 -0.96
C ARG A 76 -13.27 -10.13 -1.88
N GLY A 77 -13.44 -10.44 -3.16
CA GLY A 77 -12.45 -10.16 -4.20
C GLY A 77 -11.63 -11.38 -4.56
N ALA A 78 -10.39 -11.14 -4.99
CA ALA A 78 -9.50 -12.15 -5.52
C ALA A 78 -9.00 -13.12 -4.46
N SER A 79 -8.79 -14.37 -4.85
CA SER A 79 -8.01 -15.32 -4.06
C SER A 79 -6.53 -15.09 -4.38
N LEU A 80 -5.77 -14.59 -3.41
CA LEU A 80 -4.37 -14.23 -3.60
C LEU A 80 -3.48 -15.34 -3.04
N PRO A 81 -2.68 -16.02 -3.90
CA PRO A 81 -1.73 -17.02 -3.41
C PRO A 81 -0.57 -16.39 -2.64
N ARG A 82 -0.29 -15.10 -2.91
CA ARG A 82 0.76 -14.33 -2.25
C ARG A 82 0.31 -12.88 -2.11
N VAL A 83 0.40 -12.36 -0.89
CA VAL A 83 0.14 -10.94 -0.61
C VAL A 83 1.46 -10.20 -0.65
N GLN A 84 1.58 -9.19 -1.52
CA GLN A 84 2.76 -8.35 -1.65
C GLN A 84 2.70 -7.14 -0.72
N CYS A 85 1.50 -6.59 -0.56
CA CYS A 85 1.26 -5.46 0.33
C CYS A 85 -0.20 -5.44 0.78
N TYR A 86 -0.47 -4.68 1.81
CA TYR A 86 -1.82 -4.48 2.32
C TYR A 86 -1.95 -3.10 2.97
N THR A 87 -3.18 -2.65 3.13
CA THR A 87 -3.48 -1.42 3.85
C THR A 87 -4.77 -1.58 4.64
N TYR A 88 -4.97 -0.70 5.62
CA TYR A 88 -6.19 -0.62 6.41
C TYR A 88 -6.77 0.77 6.30
N LEU A 89 -8.09 0.86 6.27
CA LEU A 89 -8.82 2.13 6.32
C LEU A 89 -10.04 1.94 7.20
N ALA A 90 -10.22 2.82 8.18
CA ALA A 90 -11.35 2.77 9.09
C ALA A 90 -12.45 3.73 8.62
N THR A 91 -13.68 3.30 8.72
CA THR A 91 -14.87 4.09 8.36
C THR A 91 -16.06 3.64 9.19
N SER A 92 -17.24 4.15 8.89
CA SER A 92 -18.50 3.70 9.48
C SER A 92 -19.49 3.34 8.36
N ASP A 93 -20.35 2.37 8.65
CA ASP A 93 -21.44 2.00 7.74
C ASP A 93 -22.68 2.88 7.95
N ALA A 94 -23.73 2.64 7.17
CA ALA A 94 -24.98 3.39 7.28
C ALA A 94 -25.72 3.16 8.60
N ARG A 95 -25.40 2.08 9.33
CA ARG A 95 -25.97 1.76 10.64
C ARG A 95 -25.22 2.43 11.80
N GLY A 96 -24.07 3.06 11.51
CA GLY A 96 -23.22 3.66 12.53
C GLY A 96 -22.20 2.70 13.12
N ASP A 97 -22.09 1.46 12.63
CA ASP A 97 -21.05 0.53 13.05
C ASP A 97 -19.70 0.95 12.48
N LEU A 98 -18.66 0.81 13.29
CA LEU A 98 -17.30 1.01 12.81
C LEU A 98 -16.90 -0.17 11.93
N VAL A 99 -16.25 0.15 10.81
CA VAL A 99 -15.76 -0.85 9.86
C VAL A 99 -14.29 -0.60 9.59
N LEU A 100 -13.48 -1.63 9.78
CA LEU A 100 -12.09 -1.63 9.36
C LEU A 100 -11.99 -2.39 8.05
N VAL A 101 -11.53 -1.73 7.01
CA VAL A 101 -11.36 -2.32 5.68
C VAL A 101 -9.88 -2.62 5.48
N LYS A 102 -9.58 -3.89 5.22
CA LYS A 102 -8.23 -4.33 4.84
C LYS A 102 -8.22 -4.66 3.37
N VAL A 103 -7.32 -4.05 2.61
CA VAL A 103 -7.12 -4.34 1.20
C VAL A 103 -5.75 -4.96 1.01
N GLU A 104 -5.73 -6.12 0.37
CA GLU A 104 -4.51 -6.86 0.05
C GLU A 104 -4.34 -6.94 -1.47
N GLY A 105 -3.11 -6.78 -1.90
CA GLY A 105 -2.77 -6.85 -3.32
C GLY A 105 -1.53 -7.67 -3.62
#